data_43d5799b2be4541de34f0be79055e34a
#
_entry.id   43d5799b2be4541de34f0be79055e34a
#
_cell.length_a   1.000
_cell.length_b   1.000
_cell.length_c   1.000
_cell.angle_alpha   90.00
_cell.angle_beta   90.00
_cell.angle_gamma   90.00
#
_symmetry.space_group_name_H-M   'P 1'
#
loop_
_entity.id
_entity.type
_entity.pdbx_description
1 polymer ?
#
loop_
_entity_poly.entity_id
_entity_poly.type
_entity_poly.pdbx_seq_one_letter_code
_entity_poly.pdbx_strand_id
1 'polypeptide(L)' 'MTQTSNRVGQRYQKNDRVRKKTLSNSISLPPRIGTVLDVTVRVDRRGHPAFYYSIQWDDLKSPATHAQHVLSRLDD' A
#
# COMPACT_ATOMS: atom_id res chain seq x y z
N MET A 1 -23.45 -6.64 10.50
CA MET A 1 -22.32 -6.84 10.01
C MET A 1 -21.36 -5.76 10.17
N THR A 2 -20.24 -6.08 10.45
CA THR A 2 -19.30 -5.14 10.62
C THR A 2 -18.49 -4.98 9.45
N GLN A 3 -18.11 -3.87 9.15
CA GLN A 3 -17.31 -3.69 8.14
C GLN A 3 -16.22 -2.84 8.41
N THR A 4 -15.25 -2.92 7.62
CA THR A 4 -14.10 -2.15 7.76
C THR A 4 -14.41 -0.75 7.54
N SER A 5 -13.82 0.10 8.27
CA SER A 5 -14.08 1.49 8.19
C SER A 5 -13.09 2.19 7.32
N ASN A 6 -12.84 1.68 6.16
CA ASN A 6 -11.94 2.35 5.24
C ASN A 6 -12.51 3.68 4.80
N ARG A 7 -11.65 4.68 4.70
CA ARG A 7 -12.08 5.96 4.19
C ARG A 7 -12.36 5.85 2.70
N VAL A 8 -13.16 6.76 2.20
CA VAL A 8 -13.46 6.79 0.78
C VAL A 8 -12.15 6.91 0.00
N GLY A 9 -11.94 6.02 -0.93
CA GLY A 9 -10.71 6.00 -1.73
C GLY A 9 -9.59 5.17 -1.14
N GLN A 10 -9.69 4.76 0.09
CA GLN A 10 -8.67 3.94 0.71
C GLN A 10 -8.82 2.50 0.28
N ARG A 11 -7.79 1.93 -0.31
CA ARG A 11 -7.86 0.58 -0.88
C ARG A 11 -7.33 -0.51 0.04
N TYR A 12 -6.44 -0.16 0.97
CA TYR A 12 -5.82 -1.15 1.84
C TYR A 12 -5.97 -0.75 3.28
N GLN A 13 -5.89 -1.69 4.17
CA GLN A 13 -5.97 -1.43 5.59
C GLN A 13 -4.87 -2.15 6.32
N LYS A 14 -4.73 -1.87 7.60
CA LYS A 14 -3.73 -2.47 8.44
C LYS A 14 -3.84 -3.99 8.37
N ASN A 15 -2.71 -4.63 8.27
CA ASN A 15 -2.57 -6.08 8.18
C ASN A 15 -2.86 -6.67 6.80
N ASP A 16 -3.22 -5.85 5.81
CA ASP A 16 -3.38 -6.36 4.46
C ASP A 16 -2.04 -6.75 3.87
N ARG A 17 -2.04 -7.78 3.03
CA ARG A 17 -0.86 -8.18 2.29
C ARG A 17 -0.91 -7.52 0.93
N VAL A 18 0.18 -6.90 0.55
CA VAL A 18 0.26 -6.15 -0.70
C VAL A 18 1.55 -6.47 -1.42
N ARG A 19 1.60 -6.13 -2.68
CA ARG A 19 2.83 -6.21 -3.43
C ARG A 19 3.11 -4.86 -4.06
N LYS A 20 4.38 -4.60 -4.33
CA LYS A 20 4.77 -3.38 -4.98
C LYS A 20 4.63 -3.58 -6.47
N LYS A 21 3.98 -2.64 -7.14
CA LYS A 21 3.87 -2.70 -8.59
C LYS A 21 5.26 -2.55 -9.19
N THR A 22 5.55 -3.34 -10.22
CA THR A 22 6.81 -3.19 -10.90
C THR A 22 6.59 -2.43 -12.18
N LEU A 23 7.61 -1.74 -12.61
CA LEU A 23 7.54 -1.11 -13.91
C LEU A 23 7.58 -2.18 -14.99
N SER A 24 7.02 -1.85 -16.12
CA SER A 24 6.78 -2.82 -17.15
C SER A 24 8.00 -3.57 -17.63
N ASN A 25 9.16 -3.01 -17.48
CA ASN A 25 10.36 -3.68 -17.95
C ASN A 25 11.07 -4.50 -16.91
N SER A 26 10.53 -4.62 -15.73
CA SER A 26 11.19 -5.36 -14.68
C SER A 26 10.73 -6.79 -14.66
N ILE A 27 11.06 -7.53 -15.68
CA ILE A 27 10.49 -8.84 -15.83
C ILE A 27 11.24 -9.94 -15.13
N SER A 28 12.44 -9.71 -14.75
CA SER A 28 13.22 -10.79 -14.16
C SER A 28 13.20 -10.83 -12.65
N LEU A 29 12.60 -9.84 -12.01
CA LEU A 29 12.59 -9.81 -10.55
C LEU A 29 11.23 -10.18 -10.03
N PRO A 30 11.17 -10.97 -8.97
CA PRO A 30 9.88 -11.27 -8.36
C PRO A 30 9.30 -10.02 -7.72
N PRO A 31 7.99 -9.93 -7.59
CA PRO A 31 7.40 -8.78 -6.93
C PRO A 31 7.75 -8.77 -5.45
N ARG A 32 7.94 -7.59 -4.91
CA ARG A 32 8.17 -7.44 -3.48
C ARG A 32 6.84 -7.51 -2.76
N ILE A 33 6.78 -8.30 -1.71
CA ILE A 33 5.55 -8.52 -0.95
C ILE A 33 5.75 -8.05 0.48
N GLY A 34 4.75 -7.46 1.04
CA GLY A 34 4.80 -6.98 2.42
C GLY A 34 3.45 -6.88 3.07
N THR A 35 3.45 -6.39 4.29
CA THR A 35 2.24 -6.25 5.11
C THR A 35 2.05 -4.79 5.47
N VAL A 36 0.83 -4.31 5.36
CA VAL A 36 0.51 -2.94 5.74
C VAL A 36 0.53 -2.84 7.26
N LEU A 37 1.37 -1.94 7.77
CA LEU A 37 1.45 -1.71 9.21
C LEU A 37 0.56 -0.55 9.63
N ASP A 38 0.42 0.46 8.78
CA ASP A 38 -0.34 1.63 9.15
C ASP A 38 -0.75 2.40 7.92
N VAL A 39 -1.72 3.26 8.06
CA VAL A 39 -2.24 4.07 6.97
C VAL A 39 -2.22 5.52 7.39
N THR A 40 -1.69 6.38 6.54
CA THR A 40 -1.66 7.82 6.79
C THR A 40 -2.38 8.52 5.67
N VAL A 41 -3.22 9.48 6.01
CA VAL A 41 -3.93 10.26 5.02
C VAL A 41 -3.39 11.66 5.02
N ARG A 42 -3.07 12.18 3.84
CA ARG A 42 -2.65 13.57 3.70
C ARG A 42 -3.60 14.24 2.72
N VAL A 43 -3.90 15.49 2.96
CA VAL A 43 -4.81 16.23 2.10
C VAL A 43 -3.98 17.28 1.36
N ASP A 44 -4.11 17.31 0.05
CA ASP A 44 -3.35 18.26 -0.75
C ASP A 44 -4.02 19.63 -0.73
N ARG A 45 -3.46 20.57 -1.48
CA ARG A 45 -3.97 21.93 -1.48
C ARG A 45 -5.40 22.03 -2.02
N ARG A 46 -5.80 21.08 -2.83
CA ARG A 46 -7.13 21.09 -3.41
C ARG A 46 -8.14 20.35 -2.53
N GLY A 47 -7.71 19.84 -1.39
CA GLY A 47 -8.59 19.11 -0.52
C GLY A 47 -8.74 17.65 -0.89
N HIS A 48 -7.93 17.13 -1.79
CA HIS A 48 -8.01 15.73 -2.19
C HIS A 48 -7.19 14.86 -1.24
N PRO A 49 -7.75 13.78 -0.74
CA PRO A 49 -7.00 12.91 0.15
C PRO A 49 -6.02 12.04 -0.63
N ALA A 50 -4.86 11.85 -0.07
CA ALA A 50 -3.86 10.93 -0.59
C ALA A 50 -3.51 9.95 0.51
N PHE A 51 -3.50 8.67 0.18
CA PHE A 51 -3.27 7.62 1.16
C PHE A 51 -1.86 7.09 1.02
N TYR A 52 -1.17 7.00 2.16
CA TYR A 52 0.18 6.48 2.23
C TYR A 52 0.19 5.33 3.22
N TYR A 53 0.95 4.31 2.92
CA TYR A 53 0.95 3.10 3.72
C TYR A 53 2.36 2.78 4.20
N SER A 54 2.49 2.50 5.47
CA SER A 54 3.74 2.01 6.02
C SER A 54 3.73 0.50 5.81
N ILE A 55 4.69 0.00 5.06
CA ILE A 55 4.72 -1.40 4.66
C ILE A 55 5.97 -2.06 5.21
N GLN A 56 5.80 -3.20 5.87
CA GLN A 56 6.92 -4.02 6.23
C GLN A 56 7.10 -5.05 5.13
N TRP A 57 8.09 -4.81 4.29
CA TRP A 57 8.39 -5.74 3.20
C TRP A 57 9.06 -6.98 3.77
N ASP A 58 8.70 -8.13 3.24
CA ASP A 58 9.20 -9.40 3.78
C ASP A 58 10.71 -9.53 3.68
N ASP A 59 11.31 -8.88 2.71
CA ASP A 59 12.74 -8.97 2.48
C ASP A 59 13.55 -7.81 3.08
N LEU A 60 12.91 -6.92 3.82
CA LEU A 60 13.60 -5.77 4.40
C LEU A 60 13.43 -5.77 5.91
N LYS A 61 14.39 -5.17 6.59
CA LYS A 61 14.35 -5.12 8.04
C LYS A 61 13.52 -3.97 8.57
N SER A 62 13.43 -2.88 7.82
CA SER A 62 12.72 -1.72 8.29
C SER A 62 11.55 -1.41 7.37
N PRO A 63 10.46 -0.89 7.92
CA PRO A 63 9.32 -0.56 7.09
C PRO A 63 9.60 0.67 6.22
N ALA A 64 8.86 0.80 5.16
CA ALA A 64 8.95 1.94 4.27
C ALA A 64 7.56 2.45 3.96
N THR A 65 7.46 3.73 3.66
CA THR A 65 6.17 4.35 3.35
C THR A 65 6.03 4.50 1.85
N HIS A 66 4.88 4.11 1.35
CA HIS A 66 4.60 4.18 -0.08
C HIS A 66 3.22 4.75 -0.33
N ALA A 67 3.06 5.45 -1.43
CA ALA A 67 1.77 5.95 -1.86
C ALA A 67 0.90 4.80 -2.36
N GLN A 68 -0.40 4.97 -2.31
CA GLN A 68 -1.33 3.91 -2.67
C GLN A 68 -1.14 3.42 -4.11
N HIS A 69 -0.84 4.32 -5.02
CA HIS A 69 -0.77 3.93 -6.43
C HIS A 69 0.41 3.02 -6.78
N VAL A 70 1.38 2.88 -5.89
CA VAL A 70 2.50 1.97 -6.14
C VAL A 70 2.27 0.58 -5.60
N LEU A 71 1.11 0.35 -5.01
CA LEU A 71 0.79 -0.94 -4.39
C LEU A 71 -0.33 -1.64 -5.14
N SER A 72 -0.36 -2.95 -5.05
CA SER A 72 -1.48 -3.73 -5.55
C SER A 72 -1.78 -4.84 -4.57
N ARG A 73 -2.97 -5.38 -4.66
CA ARG A 73 -3.33 -6.50 -3.80
C ARG A 73 -2.56 -7.73 -4.21
N LEU A 74 -2.27 -8.56 -3.23
CA LEU A 74 -1.47 -9.74 -3.48
C LEU A 74 -2.18 -10.70 -4.42
N ASP A 75 -3.47 -10.75 -4.35
CA ASP A 75 -4.25 -11.69 -5.13
C ASP A 75 -4.78 -11.11 -6.45
N ASP A 76 -4.34 -9.97 -6.83
CA ASP A 76 -4.75 -9.39 -8.11
C ASP A 76 -3.92 -9.90 -9.28
#